data_611c86f6a2f46a5e5874003795c558b7
#
_entry.id   611c86f6a2f46a5e5874003795c558b7
#
_cell.length_a   1.000
_cell.length_b   1.000
_cell.length_c   1.000
_cell.angle_alpha   90.00
_cell.angle_beta   90.00
_cell.angle_gamma   90.00
#
_symmetry.space_group_name_H-M   'P 1'
#
loop_
_entity.id
_entity.type
_entity.pdbx_description
1 polymer ?
#
loop_
_entity_poly.entity_id
_entity_poly.type
_entity_poly.pdbx_seq_one_letter_code
_entity_poly.pdbx_strand_id
1 'polypeptide(L)'
;QTRRLIWNVISSFRKDENMTVFLTTHYMEEAAEADYVVIIDDGKISAEGTPLELKNIYTGDYITIYDVDEKDIKALDVEYEQIRNGYRLSVPNTKAATELIIRNPQLFNDYEITKGKMDDVFLAVTGKTLVGGAEK
;
A
#
# COMPACT_ATOMS: atom_id res chain seq x y z
N GLN A 1 -1.98 -21.18 6.00
CA GLN A 1 -1.69 -21.49 7.43
C GLN A 1 -0.20 -21.73 7.66
N THR A 2 0.47 -22.53 6.84
CA THR A 2 1.89 -22.91 7.01
C THR A 2 2.85 -21.70 6.95
N ARG A 3 2.63 -20.75 6.04
CA ARG A 3 3.47 -19.54 5.91
C ARG A 3 3.43 -18.69 7.17
N ARG A 4 2.26 -18.51 7.76
CA ARG A 4 2.08 -17.73 8.98
C ARG A 4 2.83 -18.34 10.18
N LEU A 5 2.88 -19.67 10.24
CA LEU A 5 3.67 -20.38 11.26
C LEU A 5 5.17 -20.13 11.08
N ILE A 6 5.68 -20.19 9.84
CA ILE A 6 7.08 -19.90 9.52
C ILE A 6 7.44 -18.47 9.91
N TRP A 7 6.57 -17.48 9.61
CA TRP A 7 6.78 -16.10 9.99
C TRP A 7 6.81 -15.87 11.49
N ASN A 8 5.97 -16.57 12.26
CA ASN A 8 5.99 -16.52 13.71
C ASN A 8 7.32 -17.05 14.27
N VAL A 9 7.83 -18.14 13.72
CA VAL A 9 9.13 -18.70 14.09
C VAL A 9 10.28 -17.76 13.76
N ILE A 10 10.29 -17.19 12.55
CA ILE A 10 11.29 -16.19 12.11
C ILE A 10 11.27 -14.97 13.04
N SER A 11 10.08 -14.49 13.39
CA SER A 11 9.90 -13.33 14.27
C SER A 11 10.42 -13.59 15.68
N SER A 12 10.22 -14.79 16.23
CA SER A 12 10.77 -15.16 17.54
C SER A 12 12.31 -15.24 17.50
N PHE A 13 12.90 -15.85 16.49
CA PHE A 13 14.36 -15.88 16.35
C PHE A 13 14.98 -14.49 16.21
N ARG A 14 14.33 -13.58 15.52
CA ARG A 14 14.79 -12.18 15.42
C ARG A 14 14.79 -11.49 16.78
N LYS A 15 13.75 -11.69 17.58
CA LYS A 15 13.59 -11.03 18.87
C LYS A 15 14.46 -11.66 19.96
N ASP A 16 14.46 -12.98 20.02
CA ASP A 16 15.04 -13.73 21.14
C ASP A 16 16.54 -13.98 20.95
N GLU A 17 16.98 -14.16 19.69
CA GLU A 17 18.36 -14.52 19.36
C GLU A 17 19.12 -13.38 18.68
N ASN A 18 18.52 -12.20 18.54
CA ASN A 18 19.10 -11.04 17.83
C ASN A 18 19.63 -11.40 16.42
N MET A 19 18.89 -12.26 15.72
CA MET A 19 19.28 -12.85 14.46
C MET A 19 18.92 -11.93 13.28
N THR A 20 19.84 -11.80 12.33
CA THR A 20 19.53 -11.19 11.02
C THR A 20 18.97 -12.25 10.09
N VAL A 21 17.80 -12.00 9.53
CA VAL A 21 17.14 -12.88 8.58
C VAL A 21 17.15 -12.25 7.19
N PHE A 22 17.65 -12.99 6.22
CA PHE A 22 17.59 -12.63 4.81
C PHE A 22 16.56 -13.51 4.10
N LEU A 23 15.59 -12.86 3.45
CA LEU A 23 14.48 -13.53 2.78
C LEU A 23 14.35 -13.04 1.33
N THR A 24 14.19 -13.94 0.40
CA THR A 24 13.78 -13.64 -0.98
C THR A 24 12.33 -14.05 -1.16
N THR A 25 11.50 -13.14 -1.60
CA THR A 25 10.07 -13.37 -1.81
C THR A 25 9.53 -12.57 -2.99
N HIS A 26 8.45 -13.04 -3.58
CA HIS A 26 7.62 -12.29 -4.51
C HIS A 26 6.24 -11.96 -3.90
N TYR A 27 6.07 -12.20 -2.61
CA TYR A 27 4.86 -11.86 -1.88
C TYR A 27 5.05 -10.54 -1.16
N MET A 28 4.32 -9.52 -1.59
CA MET A 28 4.46 -8.17 -1.06
C MET A 28 4.02 -8.02 0.39
N GLU A 29 3.12 -8.87 0.85
CA GLU A 29 2.73 -8.96 2.26
C GLU A 29 3.91 -9.34 3.17
N GLU A 30 4.79 -10.22 2.70
CA GLU A 30 6.01 -10.59 3.42
C GLU A 30 7.04 -9.44 3.40
N ALA A 31 7.19 -8.77 2.26
CA ALA A 31 8.05 -7.60 2.16
C ALA A 31 7.58 -6.46 3.07
N ALA A 32 6.27 -6.31 3.27
CA ALA A 32 5.70 -5.31 4.17
C ALA A 32 6.05 -5.51 5.65
N GLU A 33 6.35 -6.74 6.06
CA GLU A 33 6.74 -7.11 7.43
C GLU A 33 8.27 -7.05 7.67
N ALA A 34 9.06 -6.79 6.63
CA ALA A 34 10.52 -6.69 6.74
C ALA A 34 10.96 -5.35 7.34
N ASP A 35 12.12 -5.32 7.97
CA ASP A 35 12.73 -4.07 8.44
C ASP A 35 13.35 -3.27 7.29
N TYR A 36 13.82 -3.97 6.26
CA TYR A 36 14.43 -3.38 5.07
C TYR A 36 14.12 -4.22 3.84
N VAL A 37 13.84 -3.57 2.74
CA VAL A 37 13.47 -4.21 1.47
C VAL A 37 14.39 -3.75 0.35
N VAL A 38 14.80 -4.69 -0.48
CA VAL A 38 15.52 -4.44 -1.73
C VAL A 38 14.69 -5.00 -2.88
N ILE A 39 14.30 -4.15 -3.81
CA ILE A 39 13.58 -4.53 -5.02
C ILE A 39 14.57 -4.73 -6.14
N ILE A 40 14.63 -5.96 -6.66
CA ILE A 40 15.50 -6.34 -7.76
C ILE A 40 14.64 -6.57 -9.00
N ASP A 41 15.02 -5.93 -10.09
CA ASP A 41 14.41 -6.10 -11.40
C ASP A 41 15.49 -6.18 -12.47
N ASP A 42 15.39 -7.16 -13.38
CA ASP A 42 16.37 -7.43 -14.44
C ASP A 42 17.83 -7.48 -13.92
N GLY A 43 18.04 -8.11 -12.76
CA GLY A 43 19.35 -8.28 -12.15
C GLY A 43 19.97 -7.02 -11.54
N LYS A 44 19.20 -5.95 -11.40
CA LYS A 44 19.63 -4.67 -10.80
C LYS A 44 18.74 -4.29 -9.64
N ILE A 45 19.34 -3.58 -8.67
CA ILE A 45 18.56 -2.95 -7.60
C ILE A 45 17.83 -1.74 -8.19
N SER A 46 16.51 -1.81 -8.16
CA SER A 46 15.63 -0.75 -8.68
C SER A 46 15.16 0.20 -7.58
N ALA A 47 15.00 -0.29 -6.36
CA ALA A 47 14.72 0.53 -5.17
C ALA A 47 15.09 -0.24 -3.90
N GLU A 48 15.38 0.49 -2.84
CA GLU A 48 15.64 -0.09 -1.52
C GLU A 48 15.28 0.89 -0.39
N GLY A 49 14.94 0.38 0.76
CA GLY A 49 14.58 1.15 1.95
C GLY A 49 13.68 0.38 2.91
N THR A 50 13.22 1.04 3.95
CA THR A 50 12.17 0.48 4.79
C THR A 50 10.83 0.42 4.03
N PRO A 51 9.90 -0.48 4.37
CA PRO A 51 8.58 -0.51 3.72
C PRO A 51 7.85 0.83 3.78
N LEU A 52 7.98 1.57 4.88
CA LEU A 52 7.34 2.87 5.04
C LEU A 52 7.96 3.93 4.10
N GLU A 53 9.30 3.99 4.01
CA GLU A 53 10.00 4.90 3.10
C GLU A 53 9.61 4.63 1.64
N LEU A 54 9.63 3.36 1.24
CA LEU A 54 9.25 2.95 -0.12
C LEU A 54 7.80 3.33 -0.44
N LYS A 55 6.87 3.10 0.48
CA LYS A 55 5.47 3.54 0.30
C LYS A 55 5.34 5.06 0.18
N ASN A 56 6.04 5.81 1.00
CA ASN A 56 6.00 7.28 0.96
C ASN A 56 6.60 7.86 -0.34
N ILE A 57 7.60 7.18 -0.92
CA ILE A 57 8.28 7.64 -2.15
C ILE A 57 7.49 7.26 -3.41
N TYR A 58 7.01 6.02 -3.48
CA TYR A 58 6.49 5.42 -4.71
C TYR A 58 4.98 5.29 -4.78
N THR A 59 4.27 5.50 -3.67
CA THR A 59 2.80 5.46 -3.64
C THR A 59 2.24 6.73 -3.01
N GLY A 60 0.95 6.98 -3.24
CA GLY A 60 0.16 7.90 -2.46
C GLY A 60 -0.62 7.17 -1.37
N ASP A 61 -1.48 7.92 -0.70
CA ASP A 61 -2.51 7.37 0.16
C ASP A 61 -3.85 7.37 -0.59
N TYR A 62 -4.81 6.64 -0.07
CA TYR A 62 -6.12 6.50 -0.69
C TYR A 62 -7.23 6.82 0.31
N ILE A 63 -8.28 7.48 -0.17
CA ILE A 63 -9.54 7.59 0.54
C ILE A 63 -10.56 6.75 -0.19
N THR A 64 -11.07 5.71 0.46
CA THR A 64 -12.22 4.96 -0.05
C THR A 64 -13.48 5.57 0.54
N ILE A 65 -14.40 6.01 -0.29
CA ILE A 65 -15.64 6.68 0.11
C ILE A 65 -16.86 5.92 -0.44
N TYR A 66 -17.86 5.77 0.38
CA TYR A 66 -19.08 5.02 0.09
C TYR A 66 -20.31 5.93 0.05
N ASP A 67 -21.37 5.45 -0.62
CA ASP A 67 -22.68 6.10 -0.68
C ASP A 67 -22.65 7.57 -1.14
N VAL A 68 -21.86 7.85 -2.18
CA VAL A 68 -21.75 9.18 -2.80
C VAL A 68 -22.01 9.11 -4.29
N ASP A 69 -22.52 10.21 -4.86
CA ASP A 69 -22.69 10.32 -6.30
C ASP A 69 -21.39 10.67 -7.03
N GLU A 70 -21.21 10.13 -8.21
CA GLU A 70 -20.01 10.40 -9.03
C GLU A 70 -19.80 11.90 -9.32
N LYS A 71 -20.89 12.65 -9.49
CA LYS A 71 -20.83 14.10 -9.73
C LYS A 71 -20.13 14.85 -8.59
N ASP A 72 -20.33 14.39 -7.33
CA ASP A 72 -19.75 15.00 -6.16
C ASP A 72 -18.25 14.64 -6.06
N ILE A 73 -17.89 13.43 -6.48
CA ILE A 73 -16.48 13.00 -6.57
C ILE A 73 -15.72 13.79 -7.66
N LYS A 74 -16.34 13.98 -8.83
CA LYS A 74 -15.76 14.80 -9.91
C LYS A 74 -15.51 16.25 -9.48
N ALA A 75 -16.35 16.79 -8.62
CA ALA A 75 -16.20 18.14 -8.09
C ALA A 75 -14.99 18.32 -7.15
N LEU A 76 -14.42 17.22 -6.63
CA LEU A 76 -13.25 17.26 -5.75
C LEU A 76 -11.93 17.49 -6.50
N ASP A 77 -11.93 17.35 -7.82
CA ASP A 77 -10.75 17.52 -8.70
C ASP A 77 -9.54 16.68 -8.25
N VAL A 78 -9.80 15.42 -7.90
CA VAL A 78 -8.78 14.42 -7.53
C VAL A 78 -8.89 13.21 -8.44
N GLU A 79 -7.79 12.50 -8.63
CA GLU A 79 -7.82 11.22 -9.32
C GLU A 79 -8.64 10.21 -8.52
N TYR A 80 -9.53 9.51 -9.21
CA TYR A 80 -10.36 8.49 -8.58
C TYR A 80 -10.61 7.30 -9.51
N GLU A 81 -10.90 6.18 -8.90
CA GLU A 81 -11.43 4.99 -9.58
C GLU A 81 -12.75 4.57 -8.95
N GLN A 82 -13.66 4.05 -9.76
CA GLN A 82 -14.88 3.47 -9.26
C GLN A 82 -14.62 2.05 -8.76
N ILE A 83 -15.07 1.77 -7.56
CA ILE A 83 -15.04 0.43 -6.96
C ILE A 83 -16.47 -0.09 -6.79
N ARG A 84 -16.62 -1.33 -6.32
CA ARG A 84 -17.92 -2.00 -6.26
C ARG A 84 -19.03 -1.22 -5.53
N ASN A 85 -18.70 -0.55 -4.42
CA ASN A 85 -19.67 0.13 -3.57
C ASN A 85 -19.32 1.60 -3.31
N GLY A 86 -18.48 2.21 -4.15
CA GLY A 86 -18.05 3.59 -3.94
C GLY A 86 -16.92 4.02 -4.85
N TYR A 87 -16.07 4.88 -4.35
CA TYR A 87 -14.96 5.46 -5.09
C TYR A 87 -13.69 5.43 -4.25
N ARG A 88 -12.57 5.17 -4.90
CA ARG A 88 -11.25 5.24 -4.31
C ARG A 88 -10.52 6.44 -4.87
N LEU A 89 -10.25 7.40 -4.02
CA LEU A 89 -9.57 8.65 -4.36
C LEU A 89 -8.08 8.51 -4.09
N SER A 90 -7.24 8.94 -5.02
CA SER A 90 -5.79 8.99 -4.84
C SER A 90 -5.37 10.34 -4.28
N VAL A 91 -4.62 10.37 -3.20
CA VAL A 91 -4.09 11.58 -2.57
C VAL A 91 -2.60 11.44 -2.30
N PRO A 92 -1.82 12.53 -2.32
CA PRO A 92 -0.37 12.46 -2.15
C PRO A 92 0.07 11.89 -0.79
N ASN A 93 -0.66 12.18 0.27
CA ASN A 93 -0.37 11.76 1.63
C ASN A 93 -1.58 11.91 2.54
N THR A 94 -1.48 11.41 3.77
CA THR A 94 -2.56 11.46 4.77
C THR A 94 -2.97 12.90 5.14
N LYS A 95 -2.04 13.84 5.12
CA LYS A 95 -2.34 15.24 5.38
C LYS A 95 -3.27 15.82 4.31
N ALA A 96 -2.98 15.55 3.02
CA ALA A 96 -3.83 15.96 1.91
C ALA A 96 -5.22 15.30 2.00
N ALA A 97 -5.29 14.03 2.42
CA ALA A 97 -6.56 13.36 2.70
C ALA A 97 -7.37 14.10 3.76
N THR A 98 -6.74 14.44 4.88
CA THR A 98 -7.39 15.18 5.97
C THR A 98 -7.89 16.55 5.51
N GLU A 99 -7.10 17.30 4.76
CA GLU A 99 -7.49 18.61 4.22
C GLU A 99 -8.68 18.50 3.26
N LEU A 100 -8.72 17.47 2.41
CA LEU A 100 -9.83 17.22 1.50
C LEU A 100 -11.14 16.94 2.26
N ILE A 101 -11.06 16.13 3.32
CA ILE A 101 -12.20 15.78 4.18
C ILE A 101 -12.72 17.05 4.91
N ILE A 102 -11.82 17.85 5.48
CA ILE A 102 -12.19 19.08 6.21
C ILE A 102 -12.87 20.09 5.30
N ARG A 103 -12.45 20.17 4.03
CA ARG A 103 -13.06 21.09 3.05
C ARG A 103 -14.44 20.63 2.57
N ASN A 104 -14.73 19.33 2.64
CA ASN A 104 -15.95 18.72 2.09
C ASN A 104 -16.64 17.79 3.09
N PRO A 105 -16.88 18.19 4.35
CA PRO A 105 -17.33 17.31 5.41
C PRO A 105 -18.67 16.63 5.11
N GLN A 106 -19.49 17.25 4.27
CA GLN A 106 -20.82 16.73 3.89
C GLN A 106 -20.76 15.46 3.03
N LEU A 107 -19.63 15.19 2.37
CA LEU A 107 -19.45 14.01 1.51
C LEU A 107 -18.87 12.82 2.28
N PHE A 108 -18.06 13.07 3.27
CA PHE A 108 -17.29 12.07 3.99
C PHE A 108 -18.03 11.52 5.22
N ASN A 109 -19.16 10.86 4.99
CA ASN A 109 -19.96 10.22 6.05
C ASN A 109 -19.53 8.80 6.34
N ASP A 110 -19.18 8.04 5.29
CA ASP A 110 -18.68 6.67 5.38
C ASP A 110 -17.45 6.53 4.48
N TYR A 111 -16.28 6.43 5.10
CA TYR A 111 -15.01 6.40 4.39
C TYR A 111 -13.90 5.75 5.22
N GLU A 112 -12.84 5.37 4.55
CA GLU A 112 -11.59 4.95 5.18
C GLU A 112 -10.38 5.58 4.47
N ILE A 113 -9.31 5.81 5.24
CA ILE A 113 -8.02 6.26 4.70
C ILE A 113 -7.04 5.10 4.81
N THR A 114 -6.44 4.73 3.69
CA THR A 114 -5.43 3.68 3.62
C THR A 114 -4.15 4.18 2.99
N LYS A 115 -3.02 3.73 3.53
CA LYS A 115 -1.73 3.95 2.87
C LYS A 115 -1.59 3.02 1.67
N GLY A 116 -0.79 3.44 0.70
CA GLY A 116 -0.36 2.57 -0.38
C GLY A 116 0.27 1.28 0.14
N LYS A 117 0.12 0.20 -0.63
CA LYS A 117 0.64 -1.13 -0.29
C LYS A 117 1.98 -1.38 -0.98
N MET A 118 2.71 -2.39 -0.52
CA MET A 118 3.96 -2.81 -1.18
C MET A 118 3.73 -3.31 -2.61
N ASP A 119 2.54 -3.82 -2.92
CA ASP A 119 2.13 -4.13 -4.31
C ASP A 119 2.19 -2.90 -5.21
N ASP A 120 1.69 -1.76 -4.73
CA ASP A 120 1.71 -0.49 -5.45
C ASP A 120 3.15 0.02 -5.64
N VAL A 121 4.00 -0.15 -4.62
CA VAL A 121 5.44 0.17 -4.70
C VAL A 121 6.11 -0.66 -5.79
N PHE A 122 5.92 -1.97 -5.77
CA PHE A 122 6.52 -2.88 -6.73
C PHE A 122 6.11 -2.54 -8.17
N LEU A 123 4.81 -2.28 -8.37
CA LEU A 123 4.28 -1.86 -9.67
C LEU A 123 4.89 -0.53 -10.13
N ALA A 124 4.98 0.45 -9.24
CA ALA A 124 5.55 1.76 -9.56
C ALA A 124 7.05 1.68 -9.93
N VAL A 125 7.81 0.84 -9.22
CA VAL A 125 9.26 0.69 -9.40
C VAL A 125 9.59 -0.14 -10.64
N THR A 126 8.88 -1.23 -10.89
CA THR A 126 9.19 -2.19 -11.96
C THR A 126 8.31 -2.06 -13.20
N GLY A 127 7.14 -1.43 -13.10
CA GLY A 127 6.12 -1.42 -14.14
C GLY A 127 5.47 -2.79 -14.41
N LYS A 128 5.70 -3.78 -13.54
CA LYS A 128 5.24 -5.16 -13.69
C LYS A 128 4.18 -5.50 -12.67
N THR A 129 3.09 -6.13 -13.09
CA THR A 129 2.10 -6.71 -12.19
C THR A 129 2.62 -8.05 -11.65
N LEU A 130 2.42 -8.28 -10.36
CA LEU A 130 2.76 -9.56 -9.75
C LEU A 130 1.82 -10.66 -10.27
N VAL A 131 2.42 -11.74 -10.77
CA VAL A 131 1.66 -12.93 -11.16
C VAL A 131 1.17 -13.63 -9.90
N GLY A 132 -0.14 -13.60 -9.63
CA GLY A 132 -0.80 -14.26 -8.50
C GLY A 132 -1.44 -13.33 -7.46
N GLY A 133 -1.43 -12.03 -7.65
CA GLY A 133 -1.93 -11.03 -6.71
C GLY A 133 -3.08 -10.16 -7.20
N ALA A 134 -3.95 -10.65 -8.08
CA ALA A 134 -5.15 -9.90 -8.46
C ALA A 134 -6.22 -10.80 -9.04
N GLU A 135 -6.78 -11.64 -8.22
CA GLU A 135 -8.15 -12.07 -8.39
C GLU A 135 -8.86 -11.99 -7.03
N LYS A 136 -9.40 -10.83 -6.76
CA LYS A 136 -10.63 -10.70 -5.97
C LYS A 136 -11.18 -9.29 -6.11
#